data_e5499e99aba0ff4c0abcc00687b8b485
#
_entry.id   e5499e99aba0ff4c0abcc00687b8b485
#
_cell.length_a   1.000
_cell.length_b   1.000
_cell.length_c   1.000
_cell.angle_alpha   90.00
_cell.angle_beta   90.00
_cell.angle_gamma   90.00
#
_symmetry.space_group_name_H-M   'P 1'
#
loop_
_entity.id
_entity.type
_entity.pdbx_description
1 polymer ?
#
loop_
_entity_poly.entity_id
_entity_poly.type
_entity_poly.pdbx_seq_one_letter_code
_entity_poly.pdbx_strand_id
1 'polypeptide(L)'
;VTGSFEPFYFNDDDNTADVSGLTVTAKDENDKDFDVTGRVKWGVEDNDGLTIDEDSGHIEFTQPGNYQIYAIVNDTESNRVPLQVLPERQLETLTVNGTIPDLIYNDDTANTFDLSTLIVEAKDQYGEDMTLDERLFEWRLATDKGYAEISGSTLTGLVVGTDTVTLYYPIGQDENGKPVYKTTQPLPVQVTAKPYLNELYYNGGAPAAVEGASYDLSRIPLLARDQHGNPCAVPSDIEWTLAAANQTDAVIENGTLLVAAGSVPEASYADVILEAASASAGKTAKNVVVKAEQQPVLKTIRADRKDGFVLRLDENAVLAEQFTATGFDQYGREMTGGSFEWVSSKPDVVSLENGTLKALKEDSTEIYAR
;
A
#
# COMPACT_ATOMS: atom_id res chain seq x y z
N VAL A 1 -16.97 -54.67 26.58
CA VAL A 1 -17.46 -53.53 25.79
C VAL A 1 -16.27 -52.83 25.17
N THR A 2 -16.40 -52.40 23.90
CA THR A 2 -15.43 -51.60 23.16
C THR A 2 -16.09 -50.33 22.64
N GLY A 3 -15.32 -49.26 22.47
CA GLY A 3 -15.79 -47.92 22.12
C GLY A 3 -15.37 -46.92 23.19
N SER A 4 -15.69 -45.65 22.95
CA SER A 4 -15.41 -44.55 23.85
C SER A 4 -16.49 -43.50 23.72
N PHE A 5 -16.65 -42.68 24.74
CA PHE A 5 -17.39 -41.48 24.69
C PHE A 5 -16.44 -40.32 24.46
N GLU A 6 -16.83 -39.33 23.63
CA GLU A 6 -16.25 -38.02 23.69
C GLU A 6 -16.73 -37.31 24.96
N PRO A 7 -15.97 -36.37 25.52
CA PRO A 7 -16.44 -35.61 26.68
C PRO A 7 -17.72 -34.82 26.37
N PHE A 8 -18.69 -34.92 27.30
CA PHE A 8 -19.89 -34.10 27.27
C PHE A 8 -19.68 -32.82 28.11
N TYR A 9 -20.33 -31.76 27.74
CA TYR A 9 -20.35 -30.50 28.51
C TYR A 9 -21.73 -30.34 29.13
N PHE A 10 -21.78 -30.15 30.45
CA PHE A 10 -23.03 -29.96 31.17
C PHE A 10 -23.71 -28.63 30.70
N ASN A 11 -25.00 -28.66 30.45
CA ASN A 11 -25.81 -27.56 29.92
C ASN A 11 -25.46 -27.08 28.51
N ASP A 12 -24.64 -27.79 27.76
CA ASP A 12 -24.34 -27.41 26.35
C ASP A 12 -25.46 -27.89 25.41
N ASP A 13 -26.05 -29.07 25.75
CA ASP A 13 -27.21 -29.65 25.08
C ASP A 13 -28.28 -30.06 26.13
N ASP A 14 -29.11 -31.04 25.83
CA ASP A 14 -30.21 -31.52 26.69
C ASP A 14 -29.73 -32.38 27.88
N ASN A 15 -28.43 -32.45 28.17
CA ASN A 15 -27.80 -33.25 29.21
C ASN A 15 -28.04 -34.75 29.05
N THR A 16 -28.10 -35.23 27.84
CA THR A 16 -28.30 -36.65 27.53
C THR A 16 -27.20 -37.23 26.67
N ALA A 17 -27.07 -38.54 26.72
CA ALA A 17 -26.18 -39.32 25.86
C ALA A 17 -26.83 -40.69 25.58
N ASP A 18 -26.23 -41.47 24.73
CA ASP A 18 -26.62 -42.86 24.51
C ASP A 18 -25.39 -43.76 24.31
N VAL A 19 -25.63 -45.06 24.41
CA VAL A 19 -24.60 -46.07 24.27
C VAL A 19 -24.38 -46.54 22.82
N SER A 20 -24.94 -45.87 21.83
CA SER A 20 -24.91 -46.30 20.42
C SER A 20 -23.49 -46.42 19.84
N GLY A 21 -22.54 -45.64 20.40
CA GLY A 21 -21.11 -45.72 20.05
C GLY A 21 -20.37 -46.91 20.65
N LEU A 22 -21.02 -47.69 21.52
CA LEU A 22 -20.41 -48.83 22.20
C LEU A 22 -20.80 -50.14 21.54
N THR A 23 -19.85 -51.07 21.45
CA THR A 23 -20.07 -52.43 20.95
C THR A 23 -19.85 -53.44 22.08
N VAL A 24 -20.87 -54.25 22.31
CA VAL A 24 -20.80 -55.35 23.32
C VAL A 24 -20.50 -56.67 22.62
N THR A 25 -19.47 -57.37 23.08
CA THR A 25 -19.12 -58.70 22.64
C THR A 25 -19.04 -59.61 23.87
N ALA A 26 -19.53 -60.81 23.77
CA ALA A 26 -19.39 -61.85 24.82
C ALA A 26 -18.93 -63.14 24.20
N LYS A 27 -18.29 -63.98 25.04
CA LYS A 27 -17.84 -65.30 24.67
C LYS A 27 -18.40 -66.33 25.67
N ASP A 28 -18.66 -67.52 25.17
CA ASP A 28 -19.02 -68.68 26.02
C ASP A 28 -17.77 -69.28 26.71
N GLU A 29 -18.01 -70.31 27.54
CA GLU A 29 -16.97 -71.04 28.26
C GLU A 29 -15.91 -71.77 27.37
N ASN A 30 -16.17 -71.86 26.06
CA ASN A 30 -15.29 -72.42 25.06
C ASN A 30 -14.60 -71.35 24.18
N ASP A 31 -14.63 -70.06 24.60
CA ASP A 31 -14.07 -68.92 23.90
C ASP A 31 -14.74 -68.63 22.52
N LYS A 32 -15.96 -69.10 22.32
CA LYS A 32 -16.76 -68.95 21.13
C LYS A 32 -17.70 -67.75 21.31
N ASP A 33 -17.82 -66.88 20.23
CA ASP A 33 -18.69 -65.74 20.27
C ASP A 33 -20.13 -66.07 20.63
N PHE A 34 -20.66 -65.32 21.59
CA PHE A 34 -22.03 -65.46 22.11
C PHE A 34 -22.86 -64.26 21.59
N ASP A 35 -24.04 -64.61 21.01
CA ASP A 35 -24.96 -63.59 20.52
C ASP A 35 -25.62 -62.88 21.72
N VAL A 36 -25.32 -61.55 21.79
CA VAL A 36 -25.84 -60.66 22.84
C VAL A 36 -27.03 -59.80 22.39
N THR A 37 -27.50 -59.96 21.14
CA THR A 37 -28.60 -59.15 20.55
C THR A 37 -29.86 -59.26 21.42
N GLY A 38 -30.39 -58.10 21.84
CA GLY A 38 -31.58 -57.99 22.69
C GLY A 38 -31.43 -58.57 24.11
N ARG A 39 -30.19 -58.80 24.56
CA ARG A 39 -29.87 -59.33 25.90
C ARG A 39 -29.00 -58.42 26.74
N VAL A 40 -28.58 -57.30 26.16
CA VAL A 40 -27.72 -56.36 26.85
C VAL A 40 -28.58 -55.46 27.72
N LYS A 41 -28.22 -55.37 28.98
CA LYS A 41 -28.66 -54.32 29.90
C LYS A 41 -27.47 -53.41 30.21
N TRP A 42 -27.77 -52.19 30.54
CA TRP A 42 -26.74 -51.19 30.82
C TRP A 42 -26.77 -50.77 32.28
N GLY A 43 -25.60 -50.47 32.83
CA GLY A 43 -25.47 -50.00 34.20
C GLY A 43 -24.39 -48.92 34.31
N VAL A 44 -24.45 -48.17 35.36
CA VAL A 44 -23.45 -47.19 35.76
C VAL A 44 -22.92 -47.51 37.14
N GLU A 45 -21.61 -47.39 37.30
CA GLU A 45 -20.93 -47.54 38.58
C GLU A 45 -20.99 -46.21 39.29
N ASP A 46 -21.44 -45.91 40.29
CA ASP A 46 -21.65 -44.60 40.93
C ASP A 46 -22.60 -43.70 40.15
N ASN A 47 -23.86 -43.76 40.52
CA ASN A 47 -24.95 -43.08 39.84
C ASN A 47 -25.33 -41.72 40.47
N ASP A 48 -24.48 -41.14 41.32
CA ASP A 48 -24.72 -39.78 41.83
C ASP A 48 -24.53 -38.73 40.70
N GLY A 49 -25.65 -38.25 40.19
CA GLY A 49 -25.69 -37.29 39.11
C GLY A 49 -25.78 -37.84 37.69
N LEU A 50 -25.87 -39.18 37.51
CA LEU A 50 -26.16 -39.79 36.22
C LEU A 50 -27.14 -40.93 36.37
N THR A 51 -28.10 -41.07 35.47
CA THR A 51 -28.99 -42.21 35.34
C THR A 51 -28.84 -42.83 33.96
N ILE A 52 -28.98 -44.16 33.87
CA ILE A 52 -29.03 -44.90 32.61
C ILE A 52 -30.24 -45.78 32.56
N ASP A 53 -30.99 -45.72 31.47
CA ASP A 53 -32.05 -46.71 31.22
C ASP A 53 -31.42 -48.05 30.85
N GLU A 54 -31.74 -49.06 31.63
CA GLU A 54 -31.11 -50.40 31.53
C GLU A 54 -31.32 -51.03 30.16
N ASP A 55 -32.49 -50.84 29.54
CA ASP A 55 -32.86 -51.52 28.31
C ASP A 55 -32.45 -50.76 27.05
N SER A 56 -32.57 -49.46 27.04
CA SER A 56 -32.26 -48.61 25.89
C SER A 56 -30.82 -48.08 25.89
N GLY A 57 -30.20 -47.98 27.07
CA GLY A 57 -28.90 -47.35 27.23
C GLY A 57 -28.94 -45.80 27.09
N HIS A 58 -30.14 -45.19 27.20
CA HIS A 58 -30.28 -43.74 27.27
C HIS A 58 -29.72 -43.25 28.60
N ILE A 59 -28.90 -42.20 28.53
CA ILE A 59 -28.19 -41.62 29.66
C ILE A 59 -28.68 -40.20 29.89
N GLU A 60 -29.02 -39.88 31.14
CA GLU A 60 -29.30 -38.51 31.58
C GLU A 60 -28.32 -38.13 32.70
N PHE A 61 -27.73 -36.96 32.63
CA PHE A 61 -26.83 -36.44 33.66
C PHE A 61 -27.31 -35.10 34.23
N THR A 62 -27.23 -34.97 35.55
CA THR A 62 -27.69 -33.79 36.31
C THR A 62 -26.57 -32.97 36.91
N GLN A 63 -25.32 -33.41 36.78
CA GLN A 63 -24.12 -32.71 37.22
C GLN A 63 -22.87 -33.21 36.50
N PRO A 64 -21.82 -32.38 36.42
CA PRO A 64 -20.50 -32.82 35.96
C PRO A 64 -19.91 -33.93 36.80
N GLY A 65 -19.17 -34.84 36.14
CA GLY A 65 -18.55 -35.98 36.84
C GLY A 65 -17.79 -36.93 35.90
N ASN A 66 -17.13 -37.91 36.50
CA ASN A 66 -16.51 -39.01 35.77
C ASN A 66 -17.28 -40.28 36.13
N TYR A 67 -17.92 -40.86 35.18
CA TYR A 67 -18.79 -42.04 35.34
C TYR A 67 -18.19 -43.23 34.64
N GLN A 68 -18.62 -44.43 35.07
CA GLN A 68 -18.19 -45.69 34.47
C GLN A 68 -19.41 -46.47 34.00
N ILE A 69 -19.55 -46.62 32.69
CA ILE A 69 -20.67 -47.32 32.06
C ILE A 69 -20.26 -48.77 31.81
N TYR A 70 -21.16 -49.73 32.03
CA TYR A 70 -20.92 -51.13 31.76
C TYR A 70 -22.18 -51.83 31.23
N ALA A 71 -21.95 -52.93 30.51
CA ALA A 71 -23.01 -53.77 30.01
C ALA A 71 -23.18 -54.97 30.92
N ILE A 72 -24.40 -55.50 31.02
CA ILE A 72 -24.77 -56.70 31.76
C ILE A 72 -25.41 -57.66 30.77
N VAL A 73 -24.91 -58.92 30.73
CA VAL A 73 -25.45 -59.98 29.91
C VAL A 73 -25.51 -61.20 30.75
N ASN A 74 -26.72 -61.79 30.97
CA ASN A 74 -26.95 -63.00 31.84
C ASN A 74 -26.26 -62.83 33.20
N ASP A 75 -26.50 -61.77 33.92
CA ASP A 75 -25.93 -61.35 35.21
C ASP A 75 -24.39 -61.27 35.25
N THR A 76 -23.76 -61.23 34.10
CA THR A 76 -22.30 -61.00 33.99
C THR A 76 -22.03 -59.57 33.53
N GLU A 77 -21.24 -58.81 34.31
CA GLU A 77 -20.83 -57.44 33.98
C GLU A 77 -19.62 -57.40 33.07
N SER A 78 -19.60 -56.43 32.17
CA SER A 78 -18.47 -56.16 31.30
C SER A 78 -17.34 -55.34 31.99
N ASN A 79 -16.27 -55.07 31.25
CA ASN A 79 -15.36 -53.98 31.58
C ASN A 79 -16.11 -52.63 31.63
N ARG A 80 -15.53 -51.64 32.33
CA ARG A 80 -16.02 -50.27 32.44
C ARG A 80 -15.54 -49.44 31.27
N VAL A 81 -16.42 -48.59 30.76
CA VAL A 81 -16.11 -47.56 29.76
C VAL A 81 -16.27 -46.22 30.43
N PRO A 82 -15.23 -45.40 30.48
CA PRO A 82 -15.33 -44.06 31.09
C PRO A 82 -16.19 -43.11 30.27
N LEU A 83 -17.05 -42.39 30.96
CA LEU A 83 -17.84 -41.25 30.43
C LEU A 83 -17.53 -40.04 31.29
N GLN A 84 -17.07 -38.97 30.65
CA GLN A 84 -16.74 -37.73 31.31
C GLN A 84 -17.77 -36.69 30.99
N VAL A 85 -18.39 -36.08 32.00
CA VAL A 85 -19.23 -34.89 31.88
C VAL A 85 -18.48 -33.72 32.52
N LEU A 86 -18.02 -32.79 31.68
CA LEU A 86 -17.30 -31.61 32.08
C LEU A 86 -18.27 -30.51 32.56
N PRO A 87 -17.85 -29.58 33.42
CA PRO A 87 -18.61 -28.39 33.75
C PRO A 87 -19.08 -27.62 32.52
N GLU A 88 -20.18 -26.89 32.69
CA GLU A 88 -20.73 -25.97 31.66
C GLU A 88 -19.62 -25.10 31.04
N ARG A 89 -19.68 -24.95 29.74
CA ARG A 89 -18.72 -24.13 29.00
C ARG A 89 -18.88 -22.65 29.38
N GLN A 90 -17.80 -22.00 29.71
CA GLN A 90 -17.75 -20.59 30.10
C GLN A 90 -16.74 -19.84 29.27
N LEU A 91 -17.09 -18.66 28.82
CA LEU A 91 -16.20 -17.79 28.04
C LEU A 91 -14.95 -17.43 28.85
N GLU A 92 -13.80 -17.99 28.46
CA GLU A 92 -12.53 -17.72 29.13
C GLU A 92 -11.70 -16.66 28.37
N THR A 93 -11.61 -16.73 27.06
CA THR A 93 -10.91 -15.75 26.25
C THR A 93 -11.81 -15.12 25.21
N LEU A 94 -11.64 -13.81 25.02
CA LEU A 94 -12.29 -13.02 24.00
C LEU A 94 -11.23 -12.15 23.32
N THR A 95 -11.06 -12.31 22.02
CA THR A 95 -10.08 -11.56 21.23
C THR A 95 -10.71 -10.95 20.00
N VAL A 96 -10.14 -9.84 19.55
CA VAL A 96 -10.52 -9.20 18.28
C VAL A 96 -9.30 -9.11 17.40
N ASN A 97 -9.41 -9.64 16.20
CA ASN A 97 -8.38 -9.62 15.18
C ASN A 97 -8.77 -8.64 14.06
N GLY A 98 -7.81 -7.84 13.66
CA GLY A 98 -7.98 -6.80 12.64
C GLY A 98 -7.40 -5.48 13.08
N THR A 99 -7.48 -4.50 12.21
CA THR A 99 -7.00 -3.14 12.47
C THR A 99 -8.06 -2.13 12.04
N ILE A 100 -8.19 -1.08 12.82
CA ILE A 100 -9.00 0.07 12.46
C ILE A 100 -8.11 1.03 11.66
N PRO A 101 -8.47 1.39 10.42
CA PRO A 101 -7.71 2.36 9.65
C PRO A 101 -7.83 3.75 10.30
N ASP A 102 -6.92 4.66 9.95
CA ASP A 102 -7.04 6.05 10.35
C ASP A 102 -8.35 6.64 9.79
N LEU A 103 -9.16 7.22 10.67
CA LEU A 103 -10.36 7.96 10.29
C LEU A 103 -9.97 9.37 9.88
N ILE A 104 -10.48 9.84 8.75
CA ILE A 104 -10.15 11.16 8.22
C ILE A 104 -11.29 12.13 8.52
N TYR A 105 -11.11 13.00 9.49
CA TYR A 105 -12.09 14.01 9.88
C TYR A 105 -12.55 14.86 8.69
N ASN A 106 -13.87 15.03 8.55
CA ASN A 106 -14.53 15.72 7.42
C ASN A 106 -14.28 15.07 6.03
N ASP A 107 -14.03 13.78 5.98
CA ASP A 107 -14.04 13.02 4.72
C ASP A 107 -15.26 12.10 4.65
N ASP A 108 -16.10 12.25 3.63
CA ASP A 108 -17.37 11.53 3.52
C ASP A 108 -17.20 10.01 3.34
N THR A 109 -16.01 9.56 2.96
CA THR A 109 -15.74 8.15 2.64
C THR A 109 -14.78 7.47 3.62
N ALA A 110 -13.90 8.23 4.26
CA ALA A 110 -12.84 7.73 5.13
C ALA A 110 -13.00 8.14 6.60
N ASN A 111 -14.14 8.74 6.97
CA ASN A 111 -14.42 9.18 8.34
C ASN A 111 -15.13 8.12 9.21
N THR A 112 -15.51 6.99 8.64
CA THR A 112 -16.24 5.93 9.33
C THR A 112 -15.58 4.57 9.14
N PHE A 113 -15.77 3.69 10.13
CA PHE A 113 -15.35 2.29 10.06
C PHE A 113 -16.43 1.40 10.69
N ASP A 114 -16.75 0.29 10.04
CA ASP A 114 -17.68 -0.69 10.58
C ASP A 114 -16.94 -1.73 11.44
N LEU A 115 -17.12 -1.65 12.75
CA LEU A 115 -16.52 -2.55 13.73
C LEU A 115 -16.97 -4.01 13.57
N SER A 116 -18.11 -4.26 12.92
CA SER A 116 -18.59 -5.62 12.64
C SER A 116 -17.74 -6.37 11.62
N THR A 117 -16.85 -5.66 10.91
CA THR A 117 -15.90 -6.28 9.98
C THR A 117 -14.67 -6.90 10.68
N LEU A 118 -14.49 -6.61 11.97
CA LEU A 118 -13.43 -7.20 12.77
C LEU A 118 -13.77 -8.64 13.13
N ILE A 119 -12.77 -9.50 13.14
CA ILE A 119 -12.94 -10.92 13.48
C ILE A 119 -12.88 -11.06 15.00
N VAL A 120 -13.98 -11.54 15.59
CA VAL A 120 -14.07 -11.84 17.03
C VAL A 120 -13.88 -13.34 17.23
N GLU A 121 -12.93 -13.71 18.08
CA GLU A 121 -12.67 -15.08 18.47
C GLU A 121 -12.94 -15.26 19.97
N ALA A 122 -13.62 -16.32 20.31
CA ALA A 122 -13.99 -16.67 21.68
C ALA A 122 -13.63 -18.11 21.98
N LYS A 123 -13.04 -18.35 23.16
CA LYS A 123 -12.74 -19.71 23.63
C LYS A 123 -13.23 -19.87 25.06
N ASP A 124 -13.66 -21.10 25.35
CA ASP A 124 -14.02 -21.52 26.70
C ASP A 124 -12.78 -21.85 27.56
N GLN A 125 -13.02 -22.26 28.80
CA GLN A 125 -12.01 -22.66 29.76
C GLN A 125 -11.27 -23.95 29.38
N TYR A 126 -11.74 -24.68 28.38
CA TYR A 126 -11.09 -25.88 27.83
C TYR A 126 -10.25 -25.57 26.59
N GLY A 127 -10.31 -24.33 26.09
CA GLY A 127 -9.61 -23.88 24.90
C GLY A 127 -10.37 -24.14 23.60
N GLU A 128 -11.61 -24.61 23.69
CA GLU A 128 -12.47 -24.88 22.54
C GLU A 128 -13.18 -23.60 22.07
N ASP A 129 -13.43 -23.53 20.77
CA ASP A 129 -14.09 -22.36 20.19
C ASP A 129 -15.56 -22.23 20.67
N MET A 130 -15.97 -21.01 20.96
CA MET A 130 -17.34 -20.66 21.33
C MET A 130 -17.98 -19.74 20.30
N THR A 131 -19.21 -20.03 19.94
CA THR A 131 -20.06 -19.12 19.15
C THR A 131 -20.77 -18.16 20.09
N LEU A 132 -20.56 -16.85 19.88
CA LEU A 132 -21.20 -15.80 20.66
C LEU A 132 -22.38 -15.18 19.92
N ASP A 133 -23.37 -14.66 20.65
CA ASP A 133 -24.44 -13.85 20.08
C ASP A 133 -23.94 -12.42 19.83
N GLU A 134 -23.65 -12.10 18.57
CA GLU A 134 -23.12 -10.79 18.15
C GLU A 134 -24.06 -9.63 18.49
N ARG A 135 -25.37 -9.87 18.71
CA ARG A 135 -26.32 -8.85 19.15
C ARG A 135 -26.04 -8.33 20.56
N LEU A 136 -25.24 -9.06 21.33
CA LEU A 136 -24.81 -8.70 22.68
C LEU A 136 -23.45 -7.98 22.70
N PHE A 137 -22.83 -7.75 21.54
CA PHE A 137 -21.58 -7.02 21.44
C PHE A 137 -21.79 -5.55 21.77
N GLU A 138 -21.01 -5.05 22.73
CA GLU A 138 -21.00 -3.64 23.11
C GLU A 138 -19.62 -3.05 22.88
N TRP A 139 -19.49 -2.23 21.84
CA TRP A 139 -18.26 -1.49 21.58
C TRP A 139 -18.23 -0.20 22.39
N ARG A 140 -17.15 0.08 23.10
CA ARG A 140 -17.01 1.27 23.93
C ARG A 140 -15.68 1.96 23.72
N LEU A 141 -15.72 3.30 23.61
CA LEU A 141 -14.50 4.15 23.61
C LEU A 141 -13.96 4.31 25.03
N ALA A 142 -12.65 4.43 25.16
CA ALA A 142 -11.99 4.57 26.46
C ALA A 142 -12.15 5.98 27.06
N THR A 143 -12.32 7.02 26.22
CA THR A 143 -12.39 8.42 26.67
C THR A 143 -13.67 9.13 26.22
N ASP A 144 -14.11 10.10 27.00
CA ASP A 144 -15.24 11.00 26.68
C ASP A 144 -14.77 12.31 25.99
N LYS A 145 -13.56 12.30 25.42
CA LYS A 145 -12.98 13.51 24.79
C LYS A 145 -13.61 13.91 23.49
N GLY A 146 -14.52 13.08 22.95
CA GLY A 146 -15.23 13.37 21.71
C GLY A 146 -14.37 13.32 20.46
N TYR A 147 -13.30 12.55 20.45
CA TYR A 147 -12.49 12.33 19.25
C TYR A 147 -13.23 11.47 18.21
N ALA A 148 -13.99 10.51 18.70
CA ALA A 148 -14.85 9.63 17.90
C ALA A 148 -16.14 9.33 18.64
N GLU A 149 -17.12 8.76 17.93
CA GLU A 149 -18.35 8.21 18.50
C GLU A 149 -18.67 6.84 17.89
N ILE A 150 -19.49 6.06 18.59
CA ILE A 150 -19.95 4.76 18.11
C ILE A 150 -21.46 4.79 18.10
N SER A 151 -22.04 4.40 16.95
CA SER A 151 -23.48 4.20 16.80
C SER A 151 -23.75 2.83 16.19
N GLY A 152 -24.27 1.90 17.01
CA GLY A 152 -24.31 0.47 16.64
C GLY A 152 -22.91 -0.09 16.45
N SER A 153 -22.60 -0.61 15.26
CA SER A 153 -21.24 -1.04 14.88
C SER A 153 -20.41 0.04 14.17
N THR A 154 -20.98 1.20 13.88
CA THR A 154 -20.28 2.26 13.14
C THR A 154 -19.49 3.16 14.07
N LEU A 155 -18.17 3.18 13.89
CA LEU A 155 -17.24 4.12 14.50
C LEU A 155 -17.07 5.32 13.58
N THR A 156 -17.24 6.54 14.08
CA THR A 156 -17.12 7.80 13.32
C THR A 156 -16.12 8.74 13.99
N GLY A 157 -15.19 9.31 13.22
CA GLY A 157 -14.26 10.34 13.68
C GLY A 157 -14.92 11.72 13.77
N LEU A 158 -14.83 12.40 14.91
CA LEU A 158 -15.46 13.70 15.15
C LEU A 158 -14.46 14.86 15.23
N VAL A 159 -13.27 14.62 15.79
CA VAL A 159 -12.21 15.61 15.98
C VAL A 159 -10.86 14.91 15.91
N VAL A 160 -9.85 15.57 15.37
CA VAL A 160 -8.49 15.04 15.31
C VAL A 160 -7.98 14.66 16.68
N GLY A 161 -7.54 13.42 16.83
CA GLY A 161 -7.05 12.90 18.11
C GLY A 161 -6.96 11.38 18.13
N THR A 162 -6.66 10.85 19.31
CA THR A 162 -6.49 9.41 19.52
C THR A 162 -7.37 8.92 20.66
N ASP A 163 -7.94 7.74 20.46
CA ASP A 163 -8.70 7.01 21.47
C ASP A 163 -8.39 5.51 21.35
N THR A 164 -9.08 4.70 22.12
CA THR A 164 -9.11 3.25 21.94
C THR A 164 -10.54 2.75 22.03
N VAL A 165 -10.85 1.67 21.33
CA VAL A 165 -12.13 0.99 21.39
C VAL A 165 -11.94 -0.42 21.93
N THR A 166 -12.87 -0.85 22.77
CA THR A 166 -12.86 -2.18 23.40
C THR A 166 -14.23 -2.83 23.20
N LEU A 167 -14.24 -4.11 22.88
CA LEU A 167 -15.46 -4.92 22.85
C LEU A 167 -15.74 -5.47 24.25
N TYR A 168 -16.97 -5.32 24.69
CA TYR A 168 -17.56 -5.86 25.90
C TYR A 168 -18.60 -6.91 25.55
N TYR A 169 -18.51 -8.09 26.14
CA TYR A 169 -19.50 -9.16 26.02
C TYR A 169 -20.04 -9.54 27.40
N PRO A 170 -21.37 -9.52 27.67
CA PRO A 170 -21.93 -9.83 28.97
C PRO A 170 -21.81 -11.33 29.24
N ILE A 171 -21.29 -11.70 30.41
CA ILE A 171 -21.13 -13.10 30.84
C ILE A 171 -22.00 -13.43 32.07
N GLY A 172 -22.83 -12.50 32.52
CA GLY A 172 -23.69 -12.69 33.69
C GLY A 172 -23.94 -11.42 34.47
N GLN A 173 -24.32 -11.55 35.71
CA GLN A 173 -24.55 -10.44 36.64
C GLN A 173 -23.82 -10.72 37.97
N ASP A 174 -23.38 -9.65 38.64
CA ASP A 174 -22.84 -9.74 39.99
C ASP A 174 -23.94 -9.88 41.06
N GLU A 175 -23.55 -9.97 42.34
CA GLU A 175 -24.44 -10.10 43.49
C GLU A 175 -25.47 -8.94 43.60
N ASN A 176 -25.20 -7.81 42.96
CA ASN A 176 -26.07 -6.63 42.95
C ASN A 176 -26.90 -6.51 41.67
N GLY A 177 -26.88 -7.52 40.81
CA GLY A 177 -27.56 -7.54 39.53
C GLY A 177 -26.91 -6.67 38.45
N LYS A 178 -25.66 -6.23 38.63
CA LYS A 178 -24.93 -5.46 37.65
C LYS A 178 -24.27 -6.40 36.62
N PRO A 179 -24.35 -6.09 35.32
CA PRO A 179 -23.72 -6.90 34.29
C PRO A 179 -22.21 -7.06 34.50
N VAL A 180 -21.74 -8.29 34.37
CA VAL A 180 -20.31 -8.65 34.34
C VAL A 180 -19.93 -8.88 32.87
N TYR A 181 -18.81 -8.34 32.45
CA TYR A 181 -18.38 -8.41 31.06
C TYR A 181 -17.01 -9.11 30.93
N LYS A 182 -16.86 -9.90 29.88
CA LYS A 182 -15.57 -10.25 29.29
C LYS A 182 -15.21 -9.17 28.29
N THR A 183 -13.94 -8.75 28.26
CA THR A 183 -13.50 -7.65 27.40
C THR A 183 -12.27 -8.05 26.59
N THR A 184 -12.13 -7.45 25.42
CA THR A 184 -10.93 -7.60 24.58
C THR A 184 -9.80 -6.67 25.00
N GLN A 185 -8.62 -6.85 24.42
CA GLN A 185 -7.60 -5.82 24.43
C GLN A 185 -8.11 -4.59 23.65
N PRO A 186 -7.76 -3.36 24.11
CA PRO A 186 -8.16 -2.15 23.41
C PRO A 186 -7.51 -2.05 22.02
N LEU A 187 -8.29 -1.69 21.01
CA LEU A 187 -7.80 -1.38 19.67
C LEU A 187 -7.58 0.14 19.54
N PRO A 188 -6.47 0.58 18.93
CA PRO A 188 -6.22 2.01 18.73
C PRO A 188 -7.20 2.60 17.72
N VAL A 189 -7.68 3.81 18.00
CA VAL A 189 -8.49 4.65 17.11
C VAL A 189 -7.71 5.94 16.88
N GLN A 190 -7.38 6.21 15.62
CA GLN A 190 -6.69 7.43 15.20
C GLN A 190 -7.63 8.24 14.31
N VAL A 191 -7.92 9.49 14.69
CA VAL A 191 -8.63 10.45 13.85
C VAL A 191 -7.65 11.50 13.38
N THR A 192 -7.47 11.64 12.06
CA THR A 192 -6.53 12.56 11.42
C THR A 192 -7.25 13.67 10.67
N ALA A 193 -6.56 14.77 10.40
CA ALA A 193 -7.11 15.82 9.53
C ALA A 193 -7.10 15.36 8.06
N LYS A 194 -8.13 15.75 7.31
CA LYS A 194 -8.14 15.55 5.85
C LYS A 194 -6.87 16.17 5.25
N PRO A 195 -6.14 15.45 4.41
CA PRO A 195 -4.99 16.00 3.73
C PRO A 195 -5.37 17.24 2.92
N TYR A 196 -4.62 18.33 3.11
CA TYR A 196 -4.75 19.56 2.31
C TYR A 196 -3.39 20.00 1.80
N LEU A 197 -3.38 20.70 0.66
CA LEU A 197 -2.16 21.23 0.08
C LEU A 197 -1.49 22.19 1.07
N ASN A 198 -0.29 21.85 1.53
CA ASN A 198 0.51 22.68 2.41
C ASN A 198 1.62 23.42 1.67
N GLU A 199 2.24 22.78 0.71
CA GLU A 199 3.35 23.35 -0.06
C GLU A 199 3.20 23.09 -1.55
N LEU A 200 3.36 24.12 -2.36
CA LEU A 200 3.53 24.06 -3.81
C LEU A 200 4.95 24.51 -4.12
N TYR A 201 5.71 23.73 -4.87
CA TYR A 201 7.13 24.03 -5.10
C TYR A 201 7.65 23.46 -6.42
N TYR A 202 8.83 23.93 -6.81
CA TYR A 202 9.61 23.40 -7.93
C TYR A 202 11.02 23.06 -7.45
N ASN A 203 11.53 21.88 -7.80
CA ASN A 203 12.87 21.43 -7.44
C ASN A 203 13.68 20.95 -8.66
N GLY A 204 13.20 21.21 -9.87
CA GLY A 204 13.91 20.88 -11.11
C GLY A 204 15.05 21.86 -11.43
N GLY A 205 15.89 21.50 -12.41
CA GLY A 205 16.86 22.41 -12.99
C GLY A 205 16.16 23.52 -13.80
N ALA A 206 16.78 24.70 -13.91
CA ALA A 206 16.19 25.79 -14.67
C ALA A 206 16.04 25.41 -16.16
N PRO A 207 14.82 25.34 -16.71
CA PRO A 207 14.60 25.09 -18.12
C PRO A 207 15.08 26.29 -18.97
N ALA A 208 15.44 26.02 -20.23
CA ALA A 208 15.85 27.08 -21.16
C ALA A 208 14.66 27.58 -21.97
N ALA A 209 14.54 28.90 -22.09
CA ALA A 209 13.60 29.60 -22.98
C ALA A 209 14.39 30.47 -23.95
N VAL A 210 14.09 30.36 -25.24
CA VAL A 210 14.77 31.14 -26.28
C VAL A 210 14.10 32.48 -26.43
N GLU A 211 14.86 33.58 -26.44
CA GLU A 211 14.34 34.93 -26.68
C GLU A 211 13.60 35.02 -28.05
N GLY A 212 12.49 35.74 -28.08
CA GLY A 212 11.65 35.87 -29.27
C GLY A 212 10.82 34.61 -29.60
N ALA A 213 10.98 33.52 -28.86
CA ALA A 213 10.16 32.33 -28.99
C ALA A 213 9.27 32.12 -27.76
N SER A 214 8.13 31.45 -27.97
CA SER A 214 7.20 31.12 -26.86
C SER A 214 7.66 29.89 -26.12
N TYR A 215 7.60 29.96 -24.79
CA TYR A 215 7.86 28.81 -23.91
C TYR A 215 6.59 28.47 -23.12
N ASP A 216 6.07 27.27 -23.30
CA ASP A 216 4.89 26.77 -22.60
C ASP A 216 5.24 26.40 -21.14
N LEU A 217 4.65 27.15 -20.19
CA LEU A 217 4.89 26.98 -18.76
C LEU A 217 4.32 25.70 -18.18
N SER A 218 3.40 25.02 -18.87
CA SER A 218 2.91 23.71 -18.45
C SER A 218 3.98 22.62 -18.48
N ARG A 219 5.11 22.87 -19.16
CA ARG A 219 6.29 21.98 -19.17
C ARG A 219 7.11 22.04 -17.89
N ILE A 220 6.85 23.00 -17.02
CA ILE A 220 7.53 23.10 -15.72
C ILE A 220 6.79 22.20 -14.73
N PRO A 221 7.36 21.05 -14.30
CA PRO A 221 6.69 20.11 -13.41
C PRO A 221 6.70 20.68 -11.99
N LEU A 222 5.59 21.28 -11.57
CA LEU A 222 5.37 21.65 -10.19
C LEU A 222 5.15 20.40 -9.34
N LEU A 223 5.52 20.48 -8.08
CA LEU A 223 5.32 19.48 -7.08
C LEU A 223 4.49 20.05 -5.93
N ALA A 224 3.75 19.16 -5.27
CA ALA A 224 2.88 19.55 -4.17
C ALA A 224 3.01 18.56 -3.01
N ARG A 225 2.90 19.08 -1.78
CA ARG A 225 2.90 18.29 -0.54
C ARG A 225 1.77 18.71 0.37
N ASP A 226 1.21 17.72 1.08
CA ASP A 226 0.24 17.97 2.14
C ASP A 226 0.90 18.46 3.45
N GLN A 227 0.09 18.68 4.48
CA GLN A 227 0.57 19.12 5.81
C GLN A 227 1.43 18.09 6.54
N HIS A 228 1.46 16.84 6.08
CA HIS A 228 2.30 15.76 6.61
C HIS A 228 3.59 15.56 5.80
N GLY A 229 3.78 16.34 4.71
CA GLY A 229 4.92 16.22 3.81
C GLY A 229 4.78 15.15 2.73
N ASN A 230 3.61 14.49 2.62
CA ASN A 230 3.37 13.50 1.59
C ASN A 230 3.08 14.15 0.24
N PRO A 231 3.50 13.56 -0.88
CA PRO A 231 3.13 14.05 -2.20
C PRO A 231 1.61 14.06 -2.40
N CYS A 232 1.10 15.15 -2.95
CA CYS A 232 -0.32 15.28 -3.30
C CYS A 232 -0.49 15.88 -4.70
N ALA A 233 -1.72 15.93 -5.20
CA ALA A 233 -2.01 16.46 -6.51
C ALA A 233 -1.71 17.96 -6.59
N VAL A 234 -1.08 18.41 -7.69
CA VAL A 234 -0.93 19.82 -8.01
C VAL A 234 -2.29 20.36 -8.44
N PRO A 235 -2.73 21.53 -7.91
CA PRO A 235 -3.98 22.15 -8.33
C PRO A 235 -4.04 22.42 -9.83
N SER A 236 -5.22 22.35 -10.40
CA SER A 236 -5.43 22.63 -11.83
C SER A 236 -5.56 24.13 -12.15
N ASP A 237 -5.74 24.98 -11.13
CA ASP A 237 -5.92 26.43 -11.22
C ASP A 237 -4.59 27.20 -11.07
N ILE A 238 -3.48 26.66 -11.58
CA ILE A 238 -2.17 27.31 -11.50
C ILE A 238 -2.13 28.52 -12.42
N GLU A 239 -1.87 29.67 -11.83
CA GLU A 239 -1.56 30.91 -12.52
C GLU A 239 -0.08 31.23 -12.38
N TRP A 240 0.56 31.55 -13.50
CA TRP A 240 1.95 31.96 -13.58
C TRP A 240 2.10 33.46 -13.65
N THR A 241 3.00 34.03 -12.85
CA THR A 241 3.33 35.46 -12.86
C THR A 241 4.85 35.63 -12.84
N LEU A 242 5.30 36.79 -13.31
CA LEU A 242 6.69 37.22 -13.15
C LEU A 242 6.91 37.69 -11.71
N ALA A 243 7.98 37.22 -11.08
CA ALA A 243 8.34 37.72 -9.76
C ALA A 243 8.72 39.19 -9.81
N ALA A 244 8.42 39.95 -8.76
CA ALA A 244 8.73 41.40 -8.70
C ALA A 244 10.23 41.72 -8.84
N ALA A 245 11.11 40.77 -8.54
CA ALA A 245 12.57 40.91 -8.69
C ALA A 245 13.07 40.59 -10.10
N ASN A 246 12.18 40.24 -11.03
CA ASN A 246 12.58 39.94 -12.40
C ASN A 246 13.17 41.17 -13.11
N GLN A 247 14.35 41.03 -13.70
CA GLN A 247 15.06 42.13 -14.42
C GLN A 247 15.08 41.90 -15.94
N THR A 248 14.51 40.82 -16.42
CA THR A 248 14.49 40.46 -17.84
C THR A 248 13.19 40.96 -18.46
N ASP A 249 13.24 41.56 -19.65
CA ASP A 249 12.07 41.90 -20.42
C ASP A 249 11.33 40.63 -20.88
N ALA A 250 10.30 40.27 -20.14
CA ALA A 250 9.50 39.11 -20.41
C ALA A 250 8.02 39.40 -20.09
N VAL A 251 7.12 38.66 -20.73
CA VAL A 251 5.68 38.72 -20.46
C VAL A 251 5.13 37.28 -20.39
N ILE A 252 4.05 37.12 -19.63
CA ILE A 252 3.31 35.87 -19.58
C ILE A 252 1.91 36.10 -20.12
N GLU A 253 1.54 35.36 -21.15
CA GLU A 253 0.23 35.40 -21.76
C GLU A 253 -0.32 34.00 -21.94
N ASN A 254 -1.50 33.72 -21.42
CA ASN A 254 -2.19 32.44 -21.56
C ASN A 254 -1.30 31.19 -21.21
N GLY A 255 -0.55 31.27 -20.11
CA GLY A 255 0.33 30.16 -19.68
C GLY A 255 1.61 30.03 -20.51
N THR A 256 1.92 30.99 -21.34
CA THR A 256 3.10 31.04 -22.20
C THR A 256 4.02 32.16 -21.79
N LEU A 257 5.31 31.87 -21.57
CA LEU A 257 6.35 32.86 -21.35
C LEU A 257 6.93 33.29 -22.69
N LEU A 258 7.01 34.62 -22.92
CA LEU A 258 7.70 35.23 -24.02
C LEU A 258 8.79 36.14 -23.46
N VAL A 259 10.04 35.89 -23.81
CA VAL A 259 11.20 36.73 -23.49
C VAL A 259 11.47 37.63 -24.67
N ALA A 260 11.58 38.95 -24.45
CA ALA A 260 11.79 39.91 -25.55
C ALA A 260 13.13 39.64 -26.27
N ALA A 261 13.11 39.78 -27.61
CA ALA A 261 14.32 39.65 -28.42
C ALA A 261 15.33 40.75 -28.07
N GLY A 262 16.60 40.37 -27.92
CA GLY A 262 17.68 41.31 -27.55
C GLY A 262 17.76 41.66 -26.06
N SER A 263 16.94 41.01 -25.22
CA SER A 263 17.00 41.18 -23.75
C SER A 263 18.04 40.30 -23.07
N VAL A 264 18.54 39.27 -23.77
CA VAL A 264 19.55 38.34 -23.24
C VAL A 264 20.95 38.80 -23.72
N PRO A 265 21.93 38.94 -22.80
CA PRO A 265 23.31 39.26 -23.18
C PRO A 265 23.95 38.26 -24.11
N GLU A 266 24.86 38.70 -24.99
CA GLU A 266 25.54 37.81 -25.96
C GLU A 266 26.28 36.64 -25.24
N ALA A 267 26.07 35.43 -25.72
CA ALA A 267 26.69 34.18 -25.23
C ALA A 267 26.50 33.98 -23.71
N SER A 268 25.42 34.48 -23.15
CA SER A 268 25.08 34.38 -21.72
C SER A 268 23.62 33.94 -21.54
N TYR A 269 23.22 33.80 -20.32
CA TYR A 269 21.84 33.51 -19.90
C TYR A 269 21.32 34.68 -19.07
N ALA A 270 20.00 34.91 -19.16
CA ALA A 270 19.31 35.79 -18.23
C ALA A 270 18.29 34.96 -17.41
N ASP A 271 18.23 35.21 -16.11
CA ASP A 271 17.29 34.53 -15.24
C ASP A 271 15.92 35.22 -15.34
N VAL A 272 14.90 34.48 -15.73
CA VAL A 272 13.50 34.85 -15.61
C VAL A 272 12.94 34.18 -14.39
N ILE A 273 12.58 34.96 -13.37
CA ILE A 273 12.08 34.42 -12.09
C ILE A 273 10.56 34.47 -12.13
N LEU A 274 9.94 33.32 -11.91
CA LEU A 274 8.51 33.13 -11.97
C LEU A 274 7.96 32.74 -10.59
N GLU A 275 6.69 33.01 -10.40
CA GLU A 275 5.86 32.51 -9.33
C GLU A 275 4.67 31.75 -9.93
N ALA A 276 4.35 30.60 -9.35
CA ALA A 276 3.19 29.79 -9.72
C ALA A 276 2.22 29.69 -8.53
N ALA A 277 1.03 30.28 -8.68
CA ALA A 277 0.06 30.37 -7.59
C ALA A 277 -1.21 29.56 -7.90
N SER A 278 -1.80 28.93 -6.88
CA SER A 278 -3.15 28.39 -6.90
C SER A 278 -4.03 29.24 -5.99
N ALA A 279 -5.05 29.85 -6.56
CA ALA A 279 -6.01 30.66 -5.80
C ALA A 279 -6.87 29.78 -4.89
N SER A 280 -7.34 28.63 -5.39
CA SER A 280 -8.17 27.69 -4.62
C SER A 280 -7.45 27.11 -3.39
N ALA A 281 -6.15 26.86 -3.50
CA ALA A 281 -5.35 26.33 -2.42
C ALA A 281 -4.64 27.41 -1.57
N GLY A 282 -4.58 28.65 -2.04
CA GLY A 282 -3.86 29.75 -1.37
C GLY A 282 -2.36 29.50 -1.24
N LYS A 283 -1.75 28.77 -2.20
CA LYS A 283 -0.34 28.38 -2.16
C LYS A 283 0.39 28.87 -3.40
N THR A 284 1.66 29.25 -3.22
CA THR A 284 2.52 29.78 -4.28
C THR A 284 3.90 29.12 -4.25
N ALA A 285 4.32 28.55 -5.37
CA ALA A 285 5.70 28.17 -5.63
C ALA A 285 6.47 29.42 -6.08
N LYS A 286 7.47 29.81 -5.31
CA LYS A 286 8.30 31.00 -5.58
C LYS A 286 9.65 30.58 -6.15
N ASN A 287 10.30 31.61 -6.82
CA ASN A 287 11.66 31.45 -7.33
C ASN A 287 11.82 30.31 -8.35
N VAL A 288 10.80 30.07 -9.17
CA VAL A 288 10.92 29.18 -10.32
C VAL A 288 11.74 29.86 -11.39
N VAL A 289 12.97 29.41 -11.59
CA VAL A 289 13.91 30.07 -12.52
C VAL A 289 13.83 29.39 -13.89
N VAL A 290 13.63 30.21 -14.93
CA VAL A 290 13.79 29.85 -16.34
C VAL A 290 15.03 30.59 -16.88
N LYS A 291 15.93 29.85 -17.52
CA LYS A 291 17.11 30.44 -18.18
C LYS A 291 16.72 30.93 -19.56
N ALA A 292 16.64 32.26 -19.75
CA ALA A 292 16.49 32.84 -21.08
C ALA A 292 17.82 32.80 -21.81
N GLU A 293 17.81 32.44 -23.08
CA GLU A 293 18.98 32.35 -23.93
C GLU A 293 18.69 33.01 -25.31
N GLN A 294 19.71 33.45 -25.99
CA GLN A 294 19.60 33.92 -27.36
C GLN A 294 19.26 32.79 -28.32
N GLN A 295 18.71 33.10 -29.48
CA GLN A 295 18.58 32.16 -30.58
C GLN A 295 19.94 31.49 -30.87
N PRO A 296 20.00 30.15 -30.97
CA PRO A 296 21.24 29.48 -31.35
C PRO A 296 21.73 29.94 -32.72
N VAL A 297 22.98 30.39 -32.77
CA VAL A 297 23.66 30.79 -34.02
C VAL A 297 24.97 30.03 -34.12
N LEU A 298 25.30 29.59 -35.31
CA LEU A 298 26.59 28.90 -35.55
C LEU A 298 27.76 29.86 -35.22
N LYS A 299 28.58 29.43 -34.24
CA LYS A 299 29.71 30.20 -33.76
C LYS A 299 31.06 29.52 -34.07
N THR A 300 31.08 28.21 -34.01
CA THR A 300 32.32 27.43 -34.22
C THR A 300 32.04 26.20 -35.05
N ILE A 301 32.94 25.90 -35.96
CA ILE A 301 32.93 24.62 -36.68
C ILE A 301 34.17 23.86 -36.26
N ARG A 302 34.04 22.57 -35.93
CA ARG A 302 35.13 21.65 -35.62
C ARG A 302 35.12 20.55 -36.65
N ALA A 303 36.32 20.25 -37.17
CA ALA A 303 36.57 19.11 -38.00
C ALA A 303 37.08 17.94 -37.17
N ASP A 304 36.59 16.73 -37.41
CA ASP A 304 36.95 15.54 -36.60
C ASP A 304 38.37 15.05 -36.80
N ARG A 305 39.00 15.44 -37.89
CA ARG A 305 40.39 15.03 -38.15
C ARG A 305 41.34 16.17 -37.87
N LYS A 306 42.14 16.01 -36.81
CA LYS A 306 43.10 17.02 -36.33
C LYS A 306 44.48 16.92 -36.99
N ASP A 307 44.93 15.73 -37.35
CA ASP A 307 46.28 15.46 -37.78
C ASP A 307 46.37 15.19 -39.27
N GLY A 308 47.52 15.52 -39.82
CA GLY A 308 47.80 15.49 -41.26
C GLY A 308 47.35 14.23 -41.97
N PHE A 309 46.48 14.43 -42.92
CA PHE A 309 46.11 13.42 -43.89
C PHE A 309 47.09 13.47 -45.04
N VAL A 310 47.64 12.32 -45.41
CA VAL A 310 48.62 12.24 -46.52
C VAL A 310 47.87 11.70 -47.73
N LEU A 311 47.79 12.52 -48.75
CA LEU A 311 47.29 12.14 -50.08
C LEU A 311 48.48 12.12 -51.03
N ARG A 312 48.69 11.00 -51.72
CA ARG A 312 49.80 10.89 -52.67
C ARG A 312 49.44 11.62 -53.95
N LEU A 313 50.48 12.10 -54.66
CA LEU A 313 50.31 12.76 -55.93
C LEU A 313 49.52 11.85 -56.88
N ASP A 314 48.58 12.42 -57.58
CA ASP A 314 47.62 11.73 -58.47
C ASP A 314 46.60 10.77 -57.79
N GLU A 315 46.59 10.68 -56.47
CA GLU A 315 45.53 10.00 -55.72
C GLU A 315 44.34 10.93 -55.48
N ASN A 316 43.14 10.29 -55.39
CA ASN A 316 41.91 10.95 -55.01
C ASN A 316 41.40 10.33 -53.73
N ALA A 317 40.75 11.16 -52.86
CA ALA A 317 40.06 10.69 -51.70
C ALA A 317 38.66 11.32 -51.60
N VAL A 318 37.68 10.53 -51.20
CA VAL A 318 36.35 11.04 -50.90
C VAL A 318 36.36 11.79 -49.60
N LEU A 319 36.04 13.08 -49.64
CA LEU A 319 36.12 13.97 -48.48
C LEU A 319 35.31 13.44 -47.29
N ALA A 320 34.05 13.04 -47.51
CA ALA A 320 33.14 12.57 -46.47
C ALA A 320 33.58 11.28 -45.76
N GLU A 321 34.49 10.49 -46.39
CA GLU A 321 35.12 9.32 -45.78
C GLU A 321 36.31 9.66 -44.90
N GLN A 322 36.86 10.87 -45.07
CA GLN A 322 38.12 11.28 -44.43
C GLN A 322 37.87 12.35 -43.36
N PHE A 323 36.87 13.19 -43.52
CA PHE A 323 36.61 14.34 -42.65
C PHE A 323 35.11 14.49 -42.38
N THR A 324 34.76 14.78 -41.15
CA THR A 324 33.46 15.26 -40.75
C THR A 324 33.58 16.63 -40.10
N ALA A 325 32.54 17.44 -40.16
CA ALA A 325 32.50 18.73 -39.47
C ALA A 325 31.24 18.84 -38.63
N THR A 326 31.42 19.34 -37.44
CA THR A 326 30.32 19.62 -36.51
C THR A 326 30.28 21.11 -36.18
N GLY A 327 29.10 21.72 -36.33
CA GLY A 327 28.88 23.09 -35.94
C GLY A 327 28.47 23.20 -34.49
N PHE A 328 28.89 24.25 -33.83
CA PHE A 328 28.55 24.53 -32.44
C PHE A 328 28.00 25.96 -32.34
N ASP A 329 26.94 26.12 -31.54
CA ASP A 329 26.35 27.42 -31.26
C ASP A 329 27.24 28.28 -30.31
N GLN A 330 26.79 29.46 -29.98
CA GLN A 330 27.48 30.37 -29.05
C GLN A 330 27.59 29.84 -27.62
N TYR A 331 26.83 28.80 -27.27
CA TYR A 331 26.87 28.14 -25.98
C TYR A 331 27.72 26.87 -26.00
N GLY A 332 28.32 26.54 -27.17
CA GLY A 332 29.10 25.35 -27.33
C GLY A 332 28.29 24.04 -27.51
N ARG A 333 27.02 24.14 -27.80
CA ARG A 333 26.14 23.00 -28.07
C ARG A 333 26.19 22.65 -29.57
N GLU A 334 26.17 21.34 -29.85
CA GLU A 334 26.16 20.86 -31.23
C GLU A 334 24.89 21.27 -31.95
N MET A 335 25.06 21.78 -33.18
CA MET A 335 23.96 22.15 -34.05
C MET A 335 23.76 21.07 -35.11
N THR A 336 22.55 20.51 -35.16
CA THR A 336 22.18 19.48 -36.14
C THR A 336 21.63 20.13 -37.43
N GLY A 337 21.93 19.50 -38.59
CA GLY A 337 21.33 19.86 -39.89
C GLY A 337 22.08 20.94 -40.66
N GLY A 338 23.26 21.37 -40.22
CA GLY A 338 24.13 22.29 -40.98
C GLY A 338 24.82 21.56 -42.13
N SER A 339 24.88 22.17 -43.30
CA SER A 339 25.76 21.77 -44.38
C SER A 339 26.97 22.68 -44.41
N PHE A 340 28.16 22.13 -44.48
CA PHE A 340 29.39 22.88 -44.51
C PHE A 340 30.01 22.81 -45.89
N GLU A 341 30.55 23.97 -46.37
CA GLU A 341 31.38 24.03 -47.56
C GLU A 341 32.82 23.75 -47.14
N TRP A 342 33.45 22.75 -47.78
CA TRP A 342 34.83 22.44 -47.54
C TRP A 342 35.74 23.17 -48.56
N VAL A 343 36.82 23.68 -48.08
CA VAL A 343 37.73 24.52 -48.88
C VAL A 343 39.18 24.12 -48.62
N SER A 344 39.98 24.06 -49.67
CA SER A 344 41.44 23.95 -49.60
C SER A 344 42.07 25.35 -49.55
N SER A 345 42.97 25.59 -48.60
CA SER A 345 43.73 26.86 -48.53
C SER A 345 44.67 27.09 -49.70
N LYS A 346 45.09 26.01 -50.38
CA LYS A 346 45.89 26.06 -51.59
C LYS A 346 45.28 25.11 -52.63
N PRO A 347 44.34 25.57 -53.46
CA PRO A 347 43.66 24.73 -54.45
C PRO A 347 44.57 24.22 -55.57
N ASP A 348 45.73 24.84 -55.77
CA ASP A 348 46.79 24.41 -56.69
C ASP A 348 47.64 23.25 -56.15
N VAL A 349 47.57 22.99 -54.86
CA VAL A 349 48.19 21.81 -54.17
C VAL A 349 47.22 20.66 -54.02
N VAL A 350 46.05 20.93 -53.48
CA VAL A 350 44.96 19.97 -53.38
C VAL A 350 43.67 20.65 -53.86
N SER A 351 43.12 20.18 -54.97
CA SER A 351 41.78 20.61 -55.41
C SER A 351 40.70 19.84 -54.68
N LEU A 352 39.55 20.51 -54.49
CA LEU A 352 38.33 19.90 -53.96
C LEU A 352 37.20 20.14 -54.96
N GLU A 353 36.77 19.06 -55.61
CA GLU A 353 35.72 19.09 -56.61
C GLU A 353 34.69 17.99 -56.32
N ASN A 354 33.41 18.36 -56.23
CA ASN A 354 32.32 17.41 -56.01
C ASN A 354 32.55 16.44 -54.86
N GLY A 355 33.07 16.95 -53.75
CA GLY A 355 33.36 16.16 -52.53
C GLY A 355 34.57 15.22 -52.67
N THR A 356 35.41 15.41 -53.68
CA THR A 356 36.65 14.64 -53.87
C THR A 356 37.88 15.51 -53.76
N LEU A 357 38.80 15.10 -52.91
CA LEU A 357 40.15 15.69 -52.78
C LEU A 357 41.07 15.07 -53.81
N LYS A 358 41.82 15.86 -54.56
CA LYS A 358 42.81 15.45 -55.51
C LYS A 358 44.17 16.14 -55.26
N ALA A 359 45.24 15.41 -55.08
CA ALA A 359 46.58 15.95 -54.98
C ALA A 359 47.10 16.36 -56.38
N LEU A 360 47.51 17.62 -56.48
CA LEU A 360 48.00 18.22 -57.74
C LEU A 360 49.52 18.52 -57.74
N LYS A 361 50.07 18.74 -56.52
CA LYS A 361 51.47 19.18 -56.36
C LYS A 361 51.97 18.71 -54.98
N GLU A 362 53.27 18.43 -54.86
CA GLU A 362 53.94 18.13 -53.60
C GLU A 362 54.07 19.41 -52.77
N ASP A 363 53.24 19.54 -51.77
CA ASP A 363 53.24 20.58 -50.74
C ASP A 363 52.22 20.25 -49.65
N SER A 364 52.09 21.09 -48.65
CA SER A 364 51.05 20.97 -47.60
C SER A 364 49.97 22.05 -47.78
N THR A 365 48.77 21.70 -47.52
CA THR A 365 47.60 22.58 -47.49
C THR A 365 46.71 22.29 -46.30
N GLU A 366 45.89 23.22 -45.92
CA GLU A 366 44.86 23.03 -44.91
C GLU A 366 43.51 22.84 -45.60
N ILE A 367 42.75 21.84 -45.13
CA ILE A 367 41.38 21.64 -45.52
C ILE A 367 40.52 22.07 -44.35
N TYR A 368 39.58 23.00 -44.54
CA TYR A 368 38.73 23.54 -43.51
C TYR A 368 37.26 23.62 -44.01
N ALA A 369 36.35 23.54 -43.05
CA ALA A 369 34.92 23.72 -43.28
C ALA A 369 34.48 25.17 -42.97
N ARG A 370 33.61 25.73 -43.79
CA ARG A 370 33.02 27.04 -43.58
C ARG A 370 31.53 27.05 -43.81
#